data_4be5b13f86f5520824abcfb151d5652b
#
_entry.id   4be5b13f86f5520824abcfb151d5652b
#
_cell.length_a   1.000
_cell.length_b   1.000
_cell.length_c   1.000
_cell.angle_alpha   90.00
_cell.angle_beta   90.00
_cell.angle_gamma   90.00
#
_symmetry.space_group_name_H-M   'P 1'
#
loop_
_entity.id
_entity.type
_entity.pdbx_description
1 polymer ?
#
loop_
_entity_poly.entity_id
_entity_poly.type
_entity_poly.pdbx_seq_one_letter_code
_entity_poly.pdbx_strand_id
1 'polypeptide(L)'
;MDARIVFLLIYMCLLANNHAQITISNTNPYNSSNHLINNVLLGGGVSANNVTYQGDPIQVGFFNAINSNLGIDSGIVLSTGDIIDLDPNFFGFGNIPSSTNSDPDLLNIANSVPPLINQPFNVTGIFDVATLEFDFIPNSDTLSFKYVFGSNEYLTWINSEYNDVFGFFISGPGITGPYSSPPGFPNGSINIANVPNSIPPLPITISSVNNLLNSQYYIDNQSTFPQTISCNGFTTSFTATTVVQCGEIYHIRLALADGSDANLDSWVFLEAGSFSSNGSVSVSSGIANND
;
A
#
# COMPACT_ATOMS: atom_id res chain seq x y z
N MET A 1 40.97 34.15 -16.57
CA MET A 1 39.55 33.77 -16.38
C MET A 1 39.00 34.70 -15.28
N ASP A 2 38.01 35.49 -15.61
CA ASP A 2 37.55 36.59 -14.74
C ASP A 2 36.93 36.00 -13.46
N ALA A 3 37.34 36.49 -12.29
CA ALA A 3 36.85 36.04 -10.99
C ALA A 3 35.32 36.06 -10.87
N ARG A 4 34.67 36.95 -11.63
CA ARG A 4 33.21 37.01 -11.70
C ARG A 4 32.60 35.82 -12.42
N ILE A 5 33.26 35.26 -13.41
CA ILE A 5 32.80 34.07 -14.16
C ILE A 5 32.95 32.81 -13.27
N VAL A 6 34.04 32.73 -12.50
CA VAL A 6 34.26 31.65 -11.54
C VAL A 6 33.19 31.68 -10.42
N PHE A 7 32.87 32.87 -9.90
CA PHE A 7 31.83 33.04 -8.89
C PHE A 7 30.43 32.69 -9.41
N LEU A 8 30.13 33.05 -10.70
CA LEU A 8 28.85 32.70 -11.33
C LEU A 8 28.71 31.19 -11.60
N LEU A 9 29.82 30.52 -11.99
CA LEU A 9 29.84 29.06 -12.16
C LEU A 9 29.75 28.32 -10.82
N ILE A 10 30.37 28.81 -9.77
CA ILE A 10 30.24 28.23 -8.42
C ILE A 10 28.83 28.47 -7.88
N TYR A 11 28.20 29.62 -8.12
CA TYR A 11 26.82 29.88 -7.72
C TYR A 11 25.80 29.04 -8.52
N MET A 12 26.04 28.80 -9.81
CA MET A 12 25.24 27.86 -10.61
C MET A 12 25.42 26.38 -10.19
N CYS A 13 26.62 25.98 -9.71
CA CYS A 13 26.82 24.65 -9.13
C CYS A 13 26.20 24.50 -7.73
N LEU A 14 25.98 25.59 -7.01
CA LEU A 14 25.31 25.57 -5.69
C LEU A 14 23.78 25.61 -5.80
N LEU A 15 23.22 25.85 -6.98
CA LEU A 15 21.85 25.56 -7.33
C LEU A 15 21.75 24.10 -7.81
N ALA A 16 22.38 23.17 -7.10
CA ALA A 16 21.95 21.79 -7.15
C ALA A 16 20.47 21.83 -6.72
N ASN A 17 19.58 21.66 -7.68
CA ASN A 17 18.18 21.48 -7.40
C ASN A 17 18.09 20.25 -6.48
N ASN A 18 17.96 20.48 -5.19
CA ASN A 18 17.46 19.47 -4.29
C ASN A 18 16.01 19.23 -4.73
N HIS A 19 15.82 18.42 -5.75
CA HIS A 19 14.51 17.92 -6.07
C HIS A 19 14.06 17.14 -4.83
N ALA A 20 13.01 17.61 -4.26
CA ALA A 20 12.34 16.94 -3.18
C ALA A 20 11.99 15.52 -3.66
N GLN A 21 12.44 14.52 -2.94
CA GLN A 21 12.35 13.11 -3.30
C GLN A 21 11.81 12.33 -2.11
N ILE A 22 11.28 11.15 -2.40
CA ILE A 22 10.97 10.18 -1.35
C ILE A 22 12.25 9.78 -0.62
N THR A 23 12.15 9.59 0.69
CA THR A 23 13.22 8.98 1.48
C THR A 23 12.73 7.70 2.11
N ILE A 24 13.57 6.67 2.06
CA ILE A 24 13.24 5.30 2.47
C ILE A 24 14.18 4.85 3.59
N SER A 25 13.67 4.09 4.54
CA SER A 25 14.48 3.50 5.59
C SER A 25 13.92 2.17 6.07
N ASN A 26 14.77 1.14 6.10
CA ASN A 26 14.54 -0.12 6.79
C ASN A 26 15.58 -0.37 7.89
N THR A 27 16.26 0.67 8.36
CA THR A 27 17.19 0.60 9.49
C THR A 27 16.49 0.87 10.81
N ASN A 28 17.12 0.53 11.94
CA ASN A 28 16.54 0.76 13.27
C ASN A 28 16.09 2.23 13.45
N PRO A 29 14.81 2.48 13.89
CA PRO A 29 13.84 1.50 14.42
C PRO A 29 12.91 0.89 13.34
N TYR A 30 13.00 1.28 12.08
CA TYR A 30 12.07 0.91 11.00
C TYR A 30 12.27 -0.50 10.42
N ASN A 31 13.30 -1.23 10.87
CA ASN A 31 13.49 -2.66 10.61
C ASN A 31 12.70 -3.57 11.56
N SER A 32 11.90 -3.00 12.45
CA SER A 32 11.01 -3.74 13.36
C SER A 32 9.56 -3.60 12.91
N SER A 33 8.93 -4.70 12.48
CA SER A 33 7.51 -4.73 12.14
C SER A 33 6.61 -4.26 13.28
N ASN A 34 6.98 -4.59 14.53
CA ASN A 34 6.27 -4.11 15.72
C ASN A 34 6.34 -2.57 15.83
N HIS A 35 7.52 -1.97 15.58
CA HIS A 35 7.67 -0.51 15.57
C HIS A 35 6.86 0.12 14.42
N LEU A 36 6.93 -0.45 13.22
CA LEU A 36 6.18 0.03 12.06
C LEU A 36 4.67 0.06 12.35
N ILE A 37 4.11 -1.00 12.91
CA ILE A 37 2.69 -1.02 13.24
C ILE A 37 2.39 -0.04 14.37
N ASN A 38 2.97 -0.21 15.55
CA ASN A 38 2.53 0.50 16.75
C ASN A 38 2.94 1.98 16.82
N ASN A 39 4.01 2.38 16.11
CA ASN A 39 4.54 3.75 16.17
C ASN A 39 4.42 4.53 14.86
N VAL A 40 4.13 3.84 13.74
CA VAL A 40 3.96 4.52 12.45
C VAL A 40 2.52 4.39 11.94
N LEU A 41 1.99 3.16 11.78
CA LEU A 41 0.72 2.94 11.10
C LEU A 41 -0.51 3.29 11.95
N LEU A 42 -0.50 2.89 13.25
CA LEU A 42 -1.67 3.07 14.11
C LEU A 42 -2.01 4.55 14.32
N GLY A 43 -3.29 4.84 14.13
CA GLY A 43 -3.92 6.10 14.47
C GLY A 43 -4.74 6.03 15.76
N GLY A 44 -5.71 6.91 15.89
CA GLY A 44 -6.57 6.95 17.06
C GLY A 44 -7.59 5.81 17.11
N GLY A 45 -7.92 5.38 18.33
CA GLY A 45 -9.02 4.44 18.57
C GLY A 45 -8.72 2.99 18.20
N VAL A 46 -7.46 2.58 18.10
CA VAL A 46 -7.04 1.21 17.81
C VAL A 46 -5.84 0.84 18.66
N SER A 47 -5.79 -0.41 19.12
CA SER A 47 -4.58 -1.03 19.67
C SER A 47 -4.26 -2.28 18.86
N ALA A 48 -2.97 -2.60 18.69
CA ALA A 48 -2.51 -3.78 17.96
C ALA A 48 -1.58 -4.64 18.80
N ASN A 49 -1.59 -5.94 18.51
CA ASN A 49 -0.69 -6.94 19.09
C ASN A 49 -0.43 -8.07 18.07
N ASN A 50 0.36 -9.07 18.47
CA ASN A 50 0.68 -10.23 17.63
C ASN A 50 1.21 -9.85 16.22
N VAL A 51 2.02 -8.79 16.14
CA VAL A 51 2.58 -8.32 14.88
C VAL A 51 3.60 -9.32 14.35
N THR A 52 3.40 -9.76 13.11
CA THR A 52 4.32 -10.64 12.37
C THR A 52 4.60 -10.09 10.98
N TYR A 53 5.77 -10.44 10.45
CA TYR A 53 6.15 -10.14 9.07
C TYR A 53 6.74 -11.40 8.43
N GLN A 54 6.31 -11.67 7.20
CA GLN A 54 6.85 -12.72 6.33
C GLN A 54 7.26 -12.11 5.00
N GLY A 55 8.48 -12.36 4.59
CA GLY A 55 9.13 -11.79 3.42
C GLY A 55 10.60 -11.50 3.72
N ASP A 56 11.33 -10.96 2.76
CA ASP A 56 12.70 -10.48 3.00
C ASP A 56 12.65 -9.14 3.77
N PRO A 57 13.56 -8.90 4.73
CA PRO A 57 13.61 -7.64 5.47
C PRO A 57 13.76 -6.37 4.60
N ILE A 58 14.25 -6.51 3.35
CA ILE A 58 14.39 -5.37 2.42
C ILE A 58 13.06 -4.98 1.75
N GLN A 59 12.03 -5.82 1.83
CA GLN A 59 10.71 -5.58 1.24
C GLN A 59 9.80 -4.72 2.11
N VAL A 60 10.20 -4.32 3.31
CA VAL A 60 9.37 -3.54 4.23
C VAL A 60 10.16 -2.44 4.93
N GLY A 61 9.55 -1.28 5.12
CA GLY A 61 10.19 -0.18 5.84
C GLY A 61 9.31 1.06 5.96
N PHE A 62 9.93 2.14 6.36
CA PHE A 62 9.35 3.47 6.48
C PHE A 62 9.67 4.31 5.24
N PHE A 63 8.70 5.10 4.80
CA PHE A 63 8.90 6.13 3.79
C PHE A 63 8.50 7.52 4.30
N ASN A 64 9.15 8.56 3.78
CA ASN A 64 8.74 9.95 3.89
C ASN A 64 8.68 10.55 2.48
N ALA A 65 7.49 10.93 2.06
CA ALA A 65 7.16 11.40 0.73
C ALA A 65 6.56 12.82 0.73
N ILE A 66 6.72 13.57 1.84
CA ILE A 66 6.13 14.92 2.03
C ILE A 66 6.51 15.89 0.89
N ASN A 67 7.63 15.62 0.25
CA ASN A 67 8.13 16.41 -0.87
C ASN A 67 8.01 15.67 -2.22
N SER A 68 7.22 14.61 -2.31
CA SER A 68 6.96 13.86 -3.53
C SER A 68 5.53 14.11 -4.05
N ASN A 69 5.22 13.53 -5.21
CA ASN A 69 3.88 13.58 -5.79
C ASN A 69 3.01 12.36 -5.40
N LEU A 70 3.41 11.57 -4.39
CA LEU A 70 2.73 10.32 -4.02
C LEU A 70 1.30 10.54 -3.46
N GLY A 71 1.02 11.73 -2.89
CA GLY A 71 -0.31 12.06 -2.36
C GLY A 71 -0.58 11.63 -0.93
N ILE A 72 0.41 11.03 -0.25
CA ILE A 72 0.46 10.77 1.20
C ILE A 72 1.85 11.13 1.72
N ASP A 73 1.94 11.61 2.96
CA ASP A 73 3.16 12.28 3.45
C ASP A 73 4.24 11.29 3.93
N SER A 74 3.84 10.27 4.68
CA SER A 74 4.78 9.28 5.23
C SER A 74 4.03 8.04 5.70
N GLY A 75 4.76 6.96 5.96
CA GLY A 75 4.13 5.73 6.46
C GLY A 75 4.99 4.50 6.30
N ILE A 76 4.32 3.35 6.16
CA ILE A 76 4.93 2.06 5.87
C ILE A 76 4.85 1.78 4.38
N VAL A 77 5.92 1.25 3.80
CA VAL A 77 5.91 0.68 2.46
C VAL A 77 6.16 -0.82 2.53
N LEU A 78 5.34 -1.59 1.78
CA LEU A 78 5.60 -2.98 1.39
C LEU A 78 5.99 -3.00 -0.08
N SER A 79 6.93 -3.84 -0.46
CA SER A 79 7.45 -3.98 -1.82
C SER A 79 7.52 -5.45 -2.23
N THR A 80 7.41 -5.74 -3.51
CA THR A 80 7.81 -7.04 -4.06
C THR A 80 9.33 -7.10 -4.28
N GLY A 81 10.00 -5.95 -4.44
CA GLY A 81 11.47 -5.81 -4.51
C GLY A 81 12.08 -5.14 -3.28
N ASP A 82 13.29 -4.60 -3.43
CA ASP A 82 13.93 -3.79 -2.39
C ASP A 82 13.25 -2.41 -2.32
N ILE A 83 12.82 -1.98 -1.14
CA ILE A 83 12.21 -0.67 -0.95
C ILE A 83 13.11 0.50 -1.35
N ILE A 84 14.44 0.31 -1.37
CA ILE A 84 15.39 1.35 -1.77
C ILE A 84 15.26 1.72 -3.25
N ASP A 85 14.71 0.83 -4.08
CA ASP A 85 14.51 1.05 -5.51
C ASP A 85 13.46 2.12 -5.81
N LEU A 86 12.71 2.57 -4.77
CA LEU A 86 11.85 3.75 -4.85
C LEU A 86 12.61 5.08 -4.92
N ASP A 87 13.88 5.12 -4.52
CA ASP A 87 14.72 6.33 -4.65
C ASP A 87 15.09 6.54 -6.12
N PRO A 88 14.71 7.66 -6.75
CA PRO A 88 15.02 7.92 -8.17
C PRO A 88 16.52 7.97 -8.50
N ASN A 89 17.38 8.05 -7.52
CA ASN A 89 18.84 7.98 -7.72
C ASN A 89 19.38 6.56 -7.63
N PHE A 90 18.54 5.59 -7.27
CA PHE A 90 18.89 4.19 -7.17
C PHE A 90 18.28 3.43 -8.34
N PHE A 91 19.06 2.56 -8.97
CA PHE A 91 18.60 1.72 -10.06
C PHE A 91 18.78 0.26 -9.64
N GLY A 92 17.73 -0.34 -9.12
CA GLY A 92 17.66 -1.75 -8.84
C GLY A 92 16.28 -2.26 -9.27
N PHE A 93 16.23 -3.47 -9.70
CA PHE A 93 15.01 -4.27 -9.83
C PHE A 93 15.42 -5.72 -9.84
N GLY A 94 14.54 -6.55 -9.37
CA GLY A 94 14.73 -7.97 -9.55
C GLY A 94 14.29 -8.80 -8.36
N ASN A 95 14.35 -10.06 -8.63
CA ASN A 95 13.98 -11.16 -7.78
C ASN A 95 14.59 -11.07 -6.38
N ILE A 96 13.78 -11.31 -5.37
CA ILE A 96 14.18 -11.44 -3.97
C ILE A 96 14.36 -12.94 -3.63
N PRO A 97 15.58 -13.49 -3.67
CA PRO A 97 15.82 -14.94 -3.59
C PRO A 97 15.34 -15.60 -2.30
N SER A 98 15.11 -14.84 -1.24
CA SER A 98 14.65 -15.33 0.07
C SER A 98 13.17 -15.14 0.31
N SER A 99 12.43 -14.58 -0.65
CA SER A 99 11.00 -14.35 -0.52
C SER A 99 10.17 -15.65 -0.64
N THR A 100 8.91 -15.57 -0.24
CA THR A 100 7.93 -16.64 -0.42
C THR A 100 7.28 -16.52 -1.79
N ASN A 101 7.19 -17.63 -2.53
CA ASN A 101 6.63 -17.68 -3.88
C ASN A 101 5.29 -18.43 -3.91
N SER A 102 4.43 -18.23 -2.94
CA SER A 102 3.10 -18.83 -2.90
C SER A 102 2.19 -18.14 -1.91
N ASP A 103 1.09 -17.62 -2.40
CA ASP A 103 -0.06 -17.16 -1.60
C ASP A 103 -1.35 -17.46 -2.38
N PRO A 104 -2.14 -18.50 -1.98
CA PRO A 104 -3.36 -18.86 -2.69
C PRO A 104 -4.44 -17.77 -2.71
N ASP A 105 -4.50 -16.94 -1.67
CA ASP A 105 -5.49 -15.87 -1.60
C ASP A 105 -5.13 -14.74 -2.57
N LEU A 106 -3.85 -14.36 -2.66
CA LEU A 106 -3.39 -13.38 -3.64
C LEU A 106 -3.57 -13.89 -5.06
N LEU A 107 -3.24 -15.17 -5.33
CA LEU A 107 -3.50 -15.77 -6.65
C LEU A 107 -4.99 -15.76 -7.01
N ASN A 108 -5.86 -16.00 -6.04
CA ASN A 108 -7.30 -15.93 -6.21
C ASN A 108 -7.75 -14.49 -6.54
N ILE A 109 -7.25 -13.49 -5.81
CA ILE A 109 -7.52 -12.07 -6.11
C ILE A 109 -7.04 -11.74 -7.53
N ALA A 110 -5.79 -12.03 -7.88
CA ALA A 110 -5.21 -11.72 -9.20
C ALA A 110 -6.07 -12.29 -10.34
N ASN A 111 -6.53 -13.54 -10.20
CA ASN A 111 -7.36 -14.22 -11.20
C ASN A 111 -8.86 -13.87 -11.12
N SER A 112 -9.30 -13.17 -10.09
CA SER A 112 -10.67 -12.63 -10.03
C SER A 112 -10.84 -11.36 -10.89
N VAL A 113 -9.75 -10.62 -11.16
CA VAL A 113 -9.77 -9.34 -11.88
C VAL A 113 -10.10 -9.50 -13.37
N PRO A 114 -9.45 -10.40 -14.15
CA PRO A 114 -9.67 -10.50 -15.60
C PRO A 114 -11.15 -10.64 -16.01
N PRO A 115 -11.94 -11.56 -15.45
CA PRO A 115 -13.36 -11.66 -15.82
C PRO A 115 -14.18 -10.43 -15.42
N LEU A 116 -13.84 -9.72 -14.36
CA LEU A 116 -14.53 -8.50 -13.92
C LEU A 116 -14.30 -7.32 -14.87
N ILE A 117 -13.18 -7.30 -15.59
CA ILE A 117 -12.82 -6.25 -16.55
C ILE A 117 -12.92 -6.70 -18.02
N ASN A 118 -13.48 -7.89 -18.28
CA ASN A 118 -13.61 -8.50 -19.61
C ASN A 118 -12.28 -8.66 -20.37
N GLN A 119 -11.22 -9.09 -19.68
CA GLN A 119 -9.92 -9.36 -20.28
C GLN A 119 -9.58 -10.86 -20.21
N PRO A 120 -8.89 -11.42 -21.23
CA PRO A 120 -8.66 -12.86 -21.32
C PRO A 120 -7.27 -13.29 -20.81
N PHE A 121 -6.73 -12.69 -19.76
CA PHE A 121 -5.46 -13.10 -19.18
C PHE A 121 -5.66 -13.91 -17.88
N ASN A 122 -4.59 -14.59 -17.45
CA ASN A 122 -4.57 -15.38 -16.23
C ASN A 122 -3.19 -15.31 -15.59
N VAL A 123 -3.13 -14.99 -14.30
CA VAL A 123 -1.88 -15.03 -13.52
C VAL A 123 -1.55 -16.47 -13.20
N THR A 124 -0.35 -16.91 -13.54
CA THR A 124 0.06 -18.33 -13.47
C THR A 124 0.72 -18.71 -12.16
N GLY A 125 1.22 -17.73 -11.40
CA GLY A 125 1.89 -17.93 -10.11
C GLY A 125 1.99 -16.62 -9.34
N ILE A 126 2.46 -16.72 -8.11
CA ILE A 126 2.68 -15.60 -7.20
C ILE A 126 4.13 -15.69 -6.72
N PHE A 127 4.84 -14.56 -6.75
CA PHE A 127 6.27 -14.46 -6.45
C PHE A 127 6.53 -13.28 -5.48
N ASP A 128 7.67 -13.31 -4.84
CA ASP A 128 8.21 -12.23 -4.00
C ASP A 128 7.21 -11.65 -2.98
N VAL A 129 6.49 -12.56 -2.30
CA VAL A 129 5.42 -12.21 -1.36
C VAL A 129 5.98 -11.48 -0.13
N ALA A 130 5.44 -10.31 0.15
CA ALA A 130 5.63 -9.58 1.40
C ALA A 130 4.31 -9.50 2.16
N THR A 131 4.30 -9.97 3.42
CA THR A 131 3.09 -10.03 4.25
C THR A 131 3.34 -9.46 5.64
N LEU A 132 2.53 -8.49 6.03
CA LEU A 132 2.52 -7.88 7.36
C LEU A 132 1.15 -8.15 8.02
N GLU A 133 1.16 -8.79 9.18
CA GLU A 133 -0.05 -9.23 9.86
C GLU A 133 -0.06 -8.79 11.32
N PHE A 134 -1.25 -8.50 11.84
CA PHE A 134 -1.43 -8.21 13.26
C PHE A 134 -2.89 -8.37 13.69
N ASP A 135 -3.08 -8.60 15.00
CA ASP A 135 -4.39 -8.51 15.63
C ASP A 135 -4.62 -7.08 16.12
N PHE A 136 -5.88 -6.61 16.06
CA PHE A 136 -6.24 -5.29 16.56
C PHE A 136 -7.59 -5.27 17.26
N ILE A 137 -7.78 -4.25 18.11
CA ILE A 137 -9.03 -3.99 18.81
C ILE A 137 -9.48 -2.57 18.47
N PRO A 138 -10.63 -2.40 17.78
CA PRO A 138 -11.20 -1.11 17.44
C PRO A 138 -11.99 -0.52 18.62
N ASN A 139 -11.97 0.80 18.78
CA ASN A 139 -12.77 1.53 19.77
C ASN A 139 -14.09 2.09 19.21
N SER A 140 -14.41 1.79 17.95
CA SER A 140 -15.69 2.17 17.32
C SER A 140 -16.17 1.08 16.37
N ASP A 141 -17.24 1.34 15.64
CA ASP A 141 -17.87 0.41 14.69
C ASP A 141 -17.27 0.47 13.27
N THR A 142 -16.26 1.26 13.05
CA THR A 142 -15.63 1.44 11.74
C THR A 142 -14.12 1.44 11.86
N LEU A 143 -13.46 0.63 11.02
CA LEU A 143 -12.04 0.70 10.76
C LEU A 143 -11.82 1.44 9.44
N SER A 144 -10.82 2.31 9.38
CA SER A 144 -10.34 2.91 8.13
C SER A 144 -8.84 3.15 8.14
N PHE A 145 -8.21 3.10 6.95
CA PHE A 145 -6.82 3.53 6.75
C PHE A 145 -6.59 3.92 5.29
N LYS A 146 -5.57 4.75 5.05
CA LYS A 146 -5.25 5.26 3.72
C LYS A 146 -4.04 4.56 3.13
N TYR A 147 -4.06 4.38 1.79
CA TYR A 147 -2.99 3.74 1.05
C TYR A 147 -2.90 4.22 -0.40
N VAL A 148 -1.73 3.98 -1.01
CA VAL A 148 -1.46 4.14 -2.43
C VAL A 148 -0.86 2.83 -2.94
N PHE A 149 -1.24 2.39 -4.13
CA PHE A 149 -0.60 1.30 -4.85
C PHE A 149 0.22 1.87 -6.01
N GLY A 150 1.45 1.42 -6.17
CA GLY A 150 2.35 1.81 -7.25
C GLY A 150 3.01 0.61 -7.89
N SER A 151 3.39 0.72 -9.17
CA SER A 151 4.05 -0.36 -9.90
C SER A 151 4.94 0.16 -11.03
N ASN A 152 6.02 -0.56 -11.29
CA ASN A 152 6.86 -0.38 -12.48
C ASN A 152 6.28 -1.08 -13.73
N GLU A 153 5.25 -1.90 -13.59
CA GLU A 153 4.57 -2.55 -14.72
C GLU A 153 3.63 -1.63 -15.50
N TYR A 154 3.24 -0.49 -14.93
CA TYR A 154 2.47 0.56 -15.62
C TYR A 154 3.29 1.16 -16.78
N LEU A 155 2.75 1.40 -17.98
CA LEU A 155 1.49 0.95 -18.57
C LEU A 155 1.73 -0.26 -19.49
N THR A 156 2.96 -0.78 -19.49
CA THR A 156 3.44 -1.78 -20.47
C THR A 156 2.70 -3.10 -20.33
N TRP A 157 2.41 -3.50 -19.08
CA TRP A 157 1.91 -4.84 -18.77
C TRP A 157 0.44 -4.88 -18.31
N ILE A 158 -0.29 -3.77 -18.43
CA ILE A 158 -1.74 -3.76 -18.14
C ILE A 158 -2.47 -4.76 -19.05
N ASN A 159 -3.48 -5.45 -18.48
CA ASN A 159 -4.26 -6.48 -19.17
C ASN A 159 -3.42 -7.68 -19.67
N SER A 160 -2.37 -8.02 -18.94
CA SER A 160 -1.51 -9.17 -19.19
C SER A 160 -1.45 -10.10 -17.97
N GLU A 161 -0.77 -11.23 -18.10
CA GLU A 161 -0.52 -12.16 -17.00
C GLU A 161 0.38 -11.60 -15.88
N TYR A 162 1.17 -10.57 -16.19
CA TYR A 162 2.02 -9.84 -15.25
C TYR A 162 1.18 -8.81 -14.49
N ASN A 163 0.29 -9.28 -13.65
CA ASN A 163 -0.69 -8.46 -12.96
C ASN A 163 -0.46 -8.55 -11.44
N ASP A 164 0.50 -7.77 -10.97
CA ASP A 164 0.86 -7.70 -9.56
C ASP A 164 -0.35 -7.41 -8.70
N VAL A 165 -0.35 -7.99 -7.54
CA VAL A 165 -1.53 -8.09 -6.71
C VAL A 165 -1.23 -7.79 -5.24
N PHE A 166 -2.16 -7.09 -4.60
CA PHE A 166 -2.17 -6.98 -3.16
C PHE A 166 -3.58 -7.20 -2.60
N GLY A 167 -3.64 -7.53 -1.33
CA GLY A 167 -4.89 -7.69 -0.59
C GLY A 167 -4.77 -7.24 0.84
N PHE A 168 -5.84 -6.66 1.36
CA PHE A 168 -6.02 -6.33 2.76
C PHE A 168 -7.11 -7.23 3.32
N PHE A 169 -6.68 -8.38 3.85
CA PHE A 169 -7.56 -9.44 4.33
C PHE A 169 -7.90 -9.20 5.79
N ILE A 170 -9.17 -8.93 6.06
CA ILE A 170 -9.66 -8.76 7.44
C ILE A 170 -10.56 -9.92 7.84
N SER A 171 -10.37 -10.44 9.06
CA SER A 171 -11.18 -11.47 9.69
C SER A 171 -11.54 -11.09 11.13
N GLY A 172 -12.68 -11.57 11.60
CA GLY A 172 -13.15 -11.28 12.96
C GLY A 172 -14.68 -11.38 13.09
N PRO A 173 -15.21 -10.96 14.23
CA PRO A 173 -16.65 -10.98 14.49
C PRO A 173 -17.47 -10.23 13.42
N GLY A 174 -18.51 -10.89 12.90
CA GLY A 174 -19.36 -10.33 11.84
C GLY A 174 -18.79 -10.41 10.43
N ILE A 175 -17.56 -10.91 10.25
CA ILE A 175 -16.92 -11.11 8.94
C ILE A 175 -16.99 -12.58 8.55
N THR A 176 -17.43 -12.83 7.31
CA THR A 176 -17.37 -14.15 6.66
C THR A 176 -16.93 -13.94 5.22
N GLY A 177 -15.90 -14.63 4.78
CA GLY A 177 -15.35 -14.43 3.44
C GLY A 177 -14.66 -15.65 2.85
N PRO A 178 -14.30 -15.55 1.56
CA PRO A 178 -13.75 -16.68 0.82
C PRO A 178 -12.26 -16.92 1.04
N TYR A 179 -11.56 -15.97 1.66
CA TYR A 179 -10.11 -16.05 1.83
C TYR A 179 -9.75 -16.69 3.18
N SER A 180 -8.51 -17.15 3.31
CA SER A 180 -8.02 -17.76 4.53
C SER A 180 -7.97 -16.79 5.70
N SER A 181 -7.96 -17.35 6.90
CA SER A 181 -7.83 -16.62 8.17
C SER A 181 -7.01 -17.44 9.16
N PRO A 182 -6.31 -16.81 10.11
CA PRO A 182 -5.50 -17.53 11.09
C PRO A 182 -6.38 -18.26 12.12
N PRO A 183 -5.78 -19.20 12.90
CA PRO A 183 -6.47 -19.83 14.02
C PRO A 183 -7.08 -18.81 14.97
N GLY A 184 -8.34 -19.04 15.37
CA GLY A 184 -9.12 -18.11 16.18
C GLY A 184 -10.17 -17.30 15.38
N PHE A 185 -10.07 -17.28 14.06
CA PHE A 185 -10.98 -16.58 13.15
C PHE A 185 -11.61 -17.55 12.14
N PRO A 186 -12.60 -18.39 12.52
CA PRO A 186 -13.01 -19.57 11.75
C PRO A 186 -13.82 -19.27 10.48
N ASN A 187 -14.25 -18.02 10.25
CA ASN A 187 -15.19 -17.69 9.18
C ASN A 187 -14.50 -17.15 7.91
N GLY A 188 -13.18 -17.28 7.82
CA GLY A 188 -12.39 -16.74 6.72
C GLY A 188 -12.21 -15.21 6.80
N SER A 189 -11.75 -14.63 5.72
CA SER A 189 -11.50 -13.18 5.60
C SER A 189 -12.09 -12.60 4.32
N ILE A 190 -12.27 -11.28 4.31
CA ILE A 190 -12.64 -10.51 3.11
C ILE A 190 -11.48 -9.60 2.70
N ASN A 191 -11.33 -9.34 1.39
CA ASN A 191 -10.43 -8.30 0.91
C ASN A 191 -11.14 -6.94 0.92
N ILE A 192 -10.55 -5.94 1.59
CA ILE A 192 -11.08 -4.57 1.64
C ILE A 192 -10.31 -3.59 0.74
N ALA A 193 -9.30 -4.06 -0.01
CA ALA A 193 -8.56 -3.28 -1.00
C ALA A 193 -9.26 -3.36 -2.36
N ASN A 194 -10.29 -2.57 -2.56
CA ASN A 194 -11.07 -2.56 -3.79
C ASN A 194 -11.20 -1.15 -4.37
N VAL A 195 -11.42 -1.08 -5.68
CA VAL A 195 -11.74 0.18 -6.38
C VAL A 195 -13.01 0.80 -5.78
N PRO A 196 -12.99 2.07 -5.38
CA PRO A 196 -14.13 2.70 -4.73
C PRO A 196 -15.42 2.59 -5.53
N ASN A 197 -16.51 2.21 -4.86
CA ASN A 197 -17.84 2.09 -5.44
C ASN A 197 -17.98 1.05 -6.56
N SER A 198 -17.03 0.12 -6.74
CA SER A 198 -17.16 -0.97 -7.70
C SER A 198 -18.21 -2.01 -7.23
N ILE A 199 -19.07 -2.44 -8.14
CA ILE A 199 -20.11 -3.47 -7.91
C ILE A 199 -20.09 -4.42 -9.10
N PRO A 200 -19.70 -5.69 -8.93
CA PRO A 200 -19.13 -6.28 -7.71
C PRO A 200 -17.81 -5.63 -7.29
N PRO A 201 -17.33 -5.88 -6.05
CA PRO A 201 -16.03 -5.39 -5.60
C PRO A 201 -14.91 -5.77 -6.58
N LEU A 202 -14.16 -4.78 -7.07
CA LEU A 202 -13.07 -4.97 -8.02
C LEU A 202 -11.73 -4.73 -7.29
N PRO A 203 -10.90 -5.76 -7.10
CA PRO A 203 -9.60 -5.60 -6.49
C PRO A 203 -8.71 -4.63 -7.26
N ILE A 204 -7.83 -3.91 -6.56
CA ILE A 204 -6.91 -2.96 -7.17
C ILE A 204 -5.68 -3.72 -7.67
N THR A 205 -5.39 -3.56 -8.95
CA THR A 205 -4.21 -4.04 -9.66
C THR A 205 -3.88 -3.05 -10.77
N ILE A 206 -2.75 -3.21 -11.45
CA ILE A 206 -2.43 -2.37 -12.64
C ILE A 206 -3.49 -2.50 -13.74
N SER A 207 -4.16 -3.66 -13.85
CA SER A 207 -5.18 -3.89 -14.87
C SER A 207 -6.55 -3.31 -14.52
N SER A 208 -6.84 -3.12 -13.23
CA SER A 208 -8.12 -2.56 -12.77
C SER A 208 -8.12 -1.04 -12.57
N VAL A 209 -6.92 -0.43 -12.37
CA VAL A 209 -6.73 1.02 -12.25
C VAL A 209 -5.56 1.44 -13.16
N ASN A 210 -5.85 2.11 -14.26
CA ASN A 210 -4.85 2.57 -15.23
C ASN A 210 -5.42 3.70 -16.11
N ASN A 211 -4.72 4.10 -17.16
CA ASN A 211 -5.15 5.15 -18.07
C ASN A 211 -6.40 4.82 -18.91
N LEU A 212 -6.80 3.54 -19.00
CA LEU A 212 -7.95 3.06 -19.77
C LEU A 212 -9.16 2.73 -18.90
N LEU A 213 -8.92 2.26 -17.66
CA LEU A 213 -9.95 1.83 -16.74
C LEU A 213 -9.75 2.48 -15.37
N ASN A 214 -10.83 3.07 -14.82
CA ASN A 214 -10.78 3.80 -13.54
C ASN A 214 -9.71 4.90 -13.52
N SER A 215 -9.50 5.56 -14.66
CA SER A 215 -8.42 6.51 -14.92
C SER A 215 -8.42 7.73 -13.99
N GLN A 216 -9.55 8.06 -13.36
CA GLN A 216 -9.63 9.10 -12.34
C GLN A 216 -8.82 8.77 -11.07
N TYR A 217 -8.43 7.52 -10.89
CA TYR A 217 -7.62 7.04 -9.78
C TYR A 217 -6.16 6.75 -10.17
N TYR A 218 -5.79 6.90 -11.44
CA TYR A 218 -4.45 6.62 -11.94
C TYR A 218 -3.63 7.90 -12.11
N ILE A 219 -2.37 7.86 -11.69
CA ILE A 219 -1.38 8.91 -11.88
C ILE A 219 -0.22 8.35 -12.69
N ASP A 220 -0.02 8.89 -13.92
CA ASP A 220 1.15 8.61 -14.73
C ASP A 220 2.37 9.33 -14.17
N ASN A 221 3.39 8.57 -13.81
CA ASN A 221 4.64 9.10 -13.28
C ASN A 221 5.81 8.99 -14.26
N GLN A 222 5.66 8.29 -15.39
CA GLN A 222 6.70 8.19 -16.43
C GLN A 222 6.96 9.53 -17.11
N SER A 223 5.93 10.35 -17.28
CA SER A 223 6.03 11.68 -17.88
C SER A 223 6.46 12.77 -16.90
N THR A 224 6.58 12.45 -15.60
CA THR A 224 7.04 13.38 -14.58
C THR A 224 8.57 13.49 -14.60
N PHE A 225 9.10 14.71 -14.80
CA PHE A 225 10.55 14.94 -14.74
C PHE A 225 10.87 16.22 -13.98
N PRO A 226 11.82 16.16 -13.03
CA PRO A 226 12.43 14.95 -12.49
C PRO A 226 11.44 14.14 -11.65
N GLN A 227 11.58 12.83 -11.67
CA GLN A 227 10.79 11.95 -10.82
C GLN A 227 11.16 12.17 -9.34
N THR A 228 10.15 12.18 -8.48
CA THR A 228 10.32 12.27 -7.02
C THR A 228 10.23 10.91 -6.34
N ILE A 229 9.80 9.89 -7.09
CA ILE A 229 9.69 8.49 -6.70
C ILE A 229 9.94 7.62 -7.93
N SER A 230 10.73 6.55 -7.79
CA SER A 230 11.05 5.61 -8.86
C SER A 230 9.92 4.58 -9.03
N CYS A 231 8.85 4.99 -9.72
CA CYS A 231 7.68 4.16 -9.96
C CYS A 231 7.05 4.65 -11.27
N ASN A 232 6.67 3.76 -12.17
CA ASN A 232 6.11 4.14 -13.48
C ASN A 232 4.72 4.77 -13.38
N GLY A 233 3.94 4.33 -12.41
CA GLY A 233 2.64 4.88 -12.13
C GLY A 233 2.12 4.43 -10.77
N PHE A 234 1.14 5.16 -10.25
CA PHE A 234 0.53 4.84 -8.97
C PHE A 234 -0.92 5.33 -8.91
N THR A 235 -1.64 4.85 -7.91
CA THR A 235 -3.03 5.29 -7.69
C THR A 235 -3.07 6.62 -6.94
N THR A 236 -4.17 7.33 -7.01
CA THR A 236 -4.49 8.34 -5.98
C THR A 236 -4.58 7.67 -4.61
N SER A 237 -4.53 8.45 -3.53
CA SER A 237 -4.74 7.90 -2.20
C SER A 237 -6.15 7.33 -2.07
N PHE A 238 -6.24 6.05 -1.71
CA PHE A 238 -7.49 5.35 -1.37
C PHE A 238 -7.69 5.28 0.13
N THR A 239 -8.94 5.10 0.55
CA THR A 239 -9.29 4.75 1.93
C THR A 239 -9.94 3.37 1.95
N ALA A 240 -9.28 2.39 2.55
CA ALA A 240 -9.92 1.13 2.92
C ALA A 240 -10.80 1.39 4.13
N THR A 241 -12.03 0.88 4.08
CA THR A 241 -13.00 1.03 5.18
C THR A 241 -13.80 -0.24 5.35
N THR A 242 -14.06 -0.62 6.58
CA THR A 242 -14.93 -1.75 6.89
C THR A 242 -15.63 -1.55 8.24
N VAL A 243 -16.79 -2.20 8.39
CA VAL A 243 -17.53 -2.24 9.64
C VAL A 243 -16.89 -3.28 10.57
N VAL A 244 -16.72 -2.92 11.82
CA VAL A 244 -16.16 -3.74 12.90
C VAL A 244 -17.05 -3.60 14.15
N GLN A 245 -16.82 -4.44 15.16
CA GLN A 245 -17.51 -4.34 16.45
C GLN A 245 -16.55 -3.77 17.50
N CYS A 246 -16.93 -2.68 18.11
CA CYS A 246 -16.14 -2.01 19.16
C CYS A 246 -15.72 -2.99 20.27
N GLY A 247 -14.43 -3.01 20.60
CA GLY A 247 -13.87 -3.82 21.68
C GLY A 247 -13.62 -5.29 21.34
N GLU A 248 -13.99 -5.75 20.15
CA GLU A 248 -13.75 -7.11 19.70
C GLU A 248 -12.38 -7.25 19.01
N ILE A 249 -11.84 -8.47 18.96
CA ILE A 249 -10.55 -8.75 18.36
C ILE A 249 -10.74 -9.09 16.89
N TYR A 250 -10.00 -8.41 16.04
CA TYR A 250 -9.87 -8.65 14.59
C TYR A 250 -8.44 -8.99 14.21
N HIS A 251 -8.28 -9.70 13.12
CA HIS A 251 -6.99 -9.91 12.48
C HIS A 251 -6.97 -9.23 11.12
N ILE A 252 -5.86 -8.59 10.76
CA ILE A 252 -5.62 -8.06 9.42
C ILE A 252 -4.30 -8.58 8.88
N ARG A 253 -4.33 -8.99 7.59
CA ARG A 253 -3.18 -9.41 6.80
C ARG A 253 -3.06 -8.48 5.59
N LEU A 254 -1.96 -7.74 5.53
CA LEU A 254 -1.59 -6.84 4.44
C LEU A 254 -0.55 -7.58 3.61
N ALA A 255 -0.91 -8.00 2.41
CA ALA A 255 -0.07 -8.85 1.56
C ALA A 255 0.05 -8.29 0.15
N LEU A 256 1.26 -8.36 -0.41
CA LEU A 256 1.62 -7.90 -1.75
C LEU A 256 2.48 -8.95 -2.43
N ALA A 257 2.36 -9.11 -3.75
CA ALA A 257 3.17 -10.05 -4.52
C ALA A 257 3.20 -9.70 -6.01
N ASP A 258 4.25 -10.17 -6.69
CA ASP A 258 4.34 -10.18 -8.14
C ASP A 258 3.47 -11.29 -8.74
N GLY A 259 2.90 -11.00 -9.88
CA GLY A 259 2.05 -11.92 -10.64
C GLY A 259 2.76 -12.50 -11.86
N SER A 260 2.87 -13.83 -11.93
CA SER A 260 3.43 -14.64 -13.02
C SER A 260 4.95 -14.61 -13.20
N ASP A 261 5.66 -13.61 -12.75
CA ASP A 261 7.13 -13.60 -12.68
C ASP A 261 7.63 -12.85 -11.44
N ALA A 262 8.90 -12.51 -11.35
CA ALA A 262 9.55 -11.86 -10.22
C ALA A 262 10.44 -10.73 -10.75
N ASN A 263 9.86 -9.90 -11.63
CA ASN A 263 10.66 -8.85 -12.26
C ASN A 263 10.08 -7.46 -12.02
N LEU A 264 9.93 -6.50 -12.29
CA LEU A 264 9.34 -5.17 -12.15
C LEU A 264 8.48 -5.04 -10.89
N ASP A 265 9.04 -4.38 -9.92
CA ASP A 265 8.47 -4.29 -8.58
C ASP A 265 7.17 -3.47 -8.49
N SER A 266 6.37 -3.85 -7.52
CA SER A 266 5.18 -3.13 -7.06
C SER A 266 5.27 -2.77 -5.57
N TRP A 267 4.53 -1.72 -5.18
CA TRP A 267 4.57 -1.17 -3.83
C TRP A 267 3.17 -0.85 -3.31
N VAL A 268 2.99 -1.06 -2.01
CA VAL A 268 1.84 -0.55 -1.27
C VAL A 268 2.34 0.38 -0.17
N PHE A 269 1.90 1.62 -0.22
CA PHE A 269 2.21 2.66 0.74
C PHE A 269 1.02 2.84 1.69
N LEU A 270 1.24 2.72 3.00
CA LEU A 270 0.23 2.87 4.04
C LEU A 270 0.51 4.15 4.82
N GLU A 271 -0.43 5.11 4.85
CA GLU A 271 -0.23 6.41 5.49
C GLU A 271 -0.06 6.29 7.00
N ALA A 272 0.93 6.98 7.55
CA ALA A 272 1.21 7.03 8.98
C ALA A 272 -0.01 7.55 9.77
N GLY A 273 -0.33 6.90 10.90
CA GLY A 273 -1.44 7.29 11.77
C GLY A 273 -2.83 7.14 11.15
N SER A 274 -2.94 6.52 9.97
CA SER A 274 -4.23 6.40 9.26
C SER A 274 -5.04 5.17 9.68
N PHE A 275 -4.41 4.10 10.17
CA PHE A 275 -5.12 2.90 10.64
C PHE A 275 -5.83 3.21 11.94
N SER A 276 -7.10 3.56 11.84
CA SER A 276 -7.86 4.17 12.92
C SER A 276 -9.30 3.65 13.00
N SER A 277 -9.84 3.71 14.22
CA SER A 277 -11.22 3.39 14.51
C SER A 277 -11.83 4.50 15.39
N ASN A 278 -12.04 5.66 14.77
CA ASN A 278 -12.60 6.83 15.46
C ASN A 278 -14.10 6.88 15.20
N GLY A 279 -14.91 6.72 16.25
CA GLY A 279 -16.34 6.95 16.19
C GLY A 279 -16.66 8.42 15.87
N SER A 280 -17.65 8.66 15.04
CA SER A 280 -18.21 10.00 14.89
C SER A 280 -18.94 10.38 16.17
N VAL A 281 -18.40 11.34 16.94
CA VAL A 281 -19.11 11.92 18.06
C VAL A 281 -20.19 12.84 17.50
N SER A 282 -21.43 12.36 17.37
CA SER A 282 -22.58 13.23 17.17
C SER A 282 -22.94 13.88 18.50
N VAL A 283 -22.52 15.12 18.72
CA VAL A 283 -23.02 15.93 19.82
C VAL A 283 -24.42 16.40 19.43
N SER A 284 -25.46 15.69 19.88
CA SER A 284 -26.81 16.26 19.89
C SER A 284 -26.88 17.29 21.01
N SER A 285 -26.90 18.58 20.66
CA SER A 285 -27.27 19.64 21.61
C SER A 285 -28.75 19.52 21.92
N GLY A 286 -29.08 18.81 23.00
CA GLY A 286 -30.40 18.86 23.59
C GLY A 286 -30.64 20.25 24.16
N ILE A 287 -31.46 21.08 23.49
CA ILE A 287 -31.99 22.28 24.09
C ILE A 287 -32.97 21.81 25.16
N ALA A 288 -32.57 21.90 26.42
CA ALA A 288 -33.52 21.77 27.51
C ALA A 288 -34.43 23.00 27.50
N ASN A 289 -35.64 22.85 27.00
CA ASN A 289 -36.70 23.83 27.23
C ASN A 289 -37.10 23.70 28.70
N ASN A 290 -36.71 24.70 29.51
CA ASN A 290 -37.31 24.91 30.83
C ASN A 290 -38.65 25.67 30.62
N ASP A 291 -39.74 24.98 30.81
CA ASP A 291 -41.04 25.58 31.09
C ASP A 291 -41.19 25.86 32.59
#